data_eaa7b71cecafd76e5b571a9219a0f8e2
#
_entry.id   eaa7b71cecafd76e5b571a9219a0f8e2
#
_cell.length_a   1.000
_cell.length_b   1.000
_cell.length_c   1.000
_cell.angle_alpha   90.00
_cell.angle_beta   90.00
_cell.angle_gamma   90.00
#
_symmetry.space_group_name_H-M   'P 1'
#
loop_
_entity.id
_entity.type
_entity.pdbx_description
1 polymer ?
#
loop_
_entity_poly.entity_id
_entity_poly.type
_entity_poly.pdbx_seq_one_letter_code
_entity_poly.pdbx_strand_id
1 'polypeptide(L)'
;MNKRITFVLVLALAVFLVMGSASAGLFDFLGSSDNTVKIGYLPSDHDAALFVADAQGQYKDKGIQTELVQFNNGGDLMTAMASGEVDVGYVGISPVLSSIEKGVPVKIISAAQTEGSGILVTNDSGISQASDLAGKTVATPGEASIQHVLLSYYLKQNGLSGDDINESAMKTPSINDALKTNNIPAAITFQPFVSTGANEDNIDEFIDSSEILPNHPCCVVVASDDFIKNHENTTKDILDIHKNATKFINDKIKANETAEVVKLLPEDIVSDANVEAQSLESFPFISGLDKNYKANVDTFQGLEVDLGILNSTISQDDLYWEA
;
A
#
# COMPACT_ATOMS: atom_id res chain seq x y z
N MET A 1 3.85 -53.53 48.88
CA MET A 1 4.49 -52.79 47.82
C MET A 1 5.99 -52.70 48.14
N ASN A 2 6.82 -53.34 47.33
CA ASN A 2 8.23 -53.56 47.67
C ASN A 2 9.04 -52.21 47.65
N LYS A 3 9.78 -51.91 48.70
CA LYS A 3 10.60 -50.70 48.84
C LYS A 3 11.55 -50.46 47.64
N ARG A 4 11.89 -51.49 46.90
CA ARG A 4 12.72 -51.38 45.65
C ARG A 4 11.96 -50.78 44.49
N ILE A 5 10.64 -50.99 44.40
CA ILE A 5 9.80 -50.44 43.31
C ILE A 5 9.54 -48.95 43.57
N THR A 6 9.38 -48.54 44.84
CA THR A 6 9.19 -47.15 45.19
C THR A 6 10.46 -46.29 44.93
N PHE A 7 11.65 -46.88 45.10
CA PHE A 7 12.92 -46.16 44.83
C PHE A 7 13.18 -45.96 43.33
N VAL A 8 12.82 -46.96 42.50
CA VAL A 8 12.93 -46.85 41.03
C VAL A 8 11.94 -45.86 40.48
N LEU A 9 10.72 -45.78 41.01
CA LEU A 9 9.72 -44.79 40.58
C LEU A 9 10.09 -43.35 40.96
N VAL A 10 10.70 -43.14 42.15
CA VAL A 10 11.18 -41.81 42.59
C VAL A 10 12.39 -41.34 41.75
N LEU A 11 13.30 -42.27 41.38
CA LEU A 11 14.42 -41.96 40.48
C LEU A 11 13.98 -41.63 39.05
N ALA A 12 12.98 -42.35 38.54
CA ALA A 12 12.40 -42.10 37.22
C ALA A 12 11.68 -40.72 37.17
N LEU A 13 10.97 -40.34 38.22
CA LEU A 13 10.33 -39.03 38.34
C LEU A 13 11.35 -37.86 38.46
N ALA A 14 12.47 -38.10 39.17
CA ALA A 14 13.52 -37.06 39.31
C ALA A 14 14.31 -36.85 37.97
N VAL A 15 14.49 -37.93 37.17
CA VAL A 15 15.12 -37.80 35.83
C VAL A 15 14.19 -37.11 34.83
N PHE A 16 12.87 -37.33 34.91
CA PHE A 16 11.90 -36.59 34.07
C PHE A 16 11.80 -35.11 34.43
N LEU A 17 11.93 -34.73 35.72
CA LEU A 17 11.93 -33.33 36.14
C LEU A 17 13.20 -32.59 35.76
N VAL A 18 14.34 -33.25 35.67
CA VAL A 18 15.60 -32.63 35.22
C VAL A 18 15.65 -32.49 33.70
N MET A 19 15.05 -33.42 32.93
CA MET A 19 14.93 -33.30 31.49
C MET A 19 13.90 -32.25 31.07
N GLY A 20 12.85 -32.02 31.83
CA GLY A 20 11.85 -30.95 31.56
C GLY A 20 12.42 -29.53 31.70
N SER A 21 13.37 -29.34 32.61
CA SER A 21 14.00 -28.02 32.83
C SER A 21 15.13 -27.70 31.84
N ALA A 22 15.77 -28.74 31.28
CA ALA A 22 16.83 -28.56 30.29
C ALA A 22 16.29 -28.31 28.87
N SER A 23 15.05 -28.80 28.58
CA SER A 23 14.45 -28.57 27.25
C SER A 23 13.85 -27.17 27.13
N ALA A 24 13.35 -26.55 28.20
CA ALA A 24 12.87 -25.17 28.16
C ALA A 24 14.01 -24.17 27.89
N GLY A 25 15.19 -24.36 28.51
CA GLY A 25 16.35 -23.50 28.24
C GLY A 25 17.06 -23.75 26.93
N LEU A 26 16.89 -24.94 26.31
CA LEU A 26 17.47 -25.24 25.01
C LEU A 26 16.58 -24.77 23.86
N PHE A 27 15.25 -24.71 24.07
CA PHE A 27 14.33 -24.09 23.11
C PHE A 27 14.40 -22.56 23.14
N ASP A 28 14.66 -21.93 24.28
CA ASP A 28 14.92 -20.48 24.37
C ASP A 28 16.28 -20.10 23.74
N PHE A 29 17.29 -21.02 23.76
CA PHE A 29 18.58 -20.78 23.09
C PHE A 29 18.51 -21.08 21.57
N LEU A 30 17.55 -21.87 21.14
CA LEU A 30 17.16 -22.07 19.73
C LEU A 30 15.98 -21.13 19.38
N GLY A 31 15.71 -20.15 20.21
CA GLY A 31 14.76 -19.10 19.92
C GLY A 31 15.05 -18.60 18.52
N SER A 32 14.21 -18.93 17.57
CA SER A 32 14.09 -18.18 16.35
C SER A 32 14.00 -16.72 16.79
N SER A 33 15.08 -15.97 16.70
CA SER A 33 14.97 -14.53 16.61
C SER A 33 14.08 -14.34 15.39
N ASP A 34 12.83 -13.99 15.63
CA ASP A 34 11.88 -13.65 14.59
C ASP A 34 12.33 -12.29 14.03
N ASN A 35 13.51 -12.31 13.37
CA ASN A 35 14.12 -11.18 12.68
C ASN A 35 13.51 -11.01 11.29
N THR A 36 12.37 -11.65 11.04
CA THR A 36 11.65 -11.51 9.79
C THR A 36 10.87 -10.21 9.81
N VAL A 37 11.19 -9.31 8.91
CA VAL A 37 10.46 -8.06 8.71
C VAL A 37 9.20 -8.36 7.92
N LYS A 38 8.04 -8.07 8.49
CA LYS A 38 6.75 -8.22 7.82
C LYS A 38 6.41 -6.95 7.08
N ILE A 39 6.32 -7.05 5.75
CA ILE A 39 6.04 -5.91 4.87
C ILE A 39 4.65 -6.08 4.28
N GLY A 40 3.73 -5.23 4.69
CA GLY A 40 2.38 -5.17 4.15
C GLY A 40 2.32 -4.43 2.83
N TYR A 41 1.48 -4.89 1.89
CA TYR A 41 1.31 -4.27 0.59
C TYR A 41 -0.11 -4.48 0.02
N LEU A 42 -0.47 -3.70 -1.00
CA LEU A 42 -1.67 -3.91 -1.81
C LEU A 42 -1.27 -4.50 -3.17
N PRO A 43 -2.13 -5.34 -3.79
CA PRO A 43 -1.83 -5.92 -5.11
C PRO A 43 -1.96 -4.85 -6.21
N SER A 44 -0.94 -4.00 -6.33
CA SER A 44 -0.86 -2.88 -7.26
C SER A 44 0.59 -2.66 -7.69
N ASP A 45 0.79 -2.22 -8.91
CA ASP A 45 2.07 -1.79 -9.46
C ASP A 45 2.60 -0.50 -8.80
N HIS A 46 1.78 0.21 -8.04
CA HIS A 46 2.22 1.29 -7.16
C HIS A 46 3.28 0.84 -6.15
N ASP A 47 3.26 -0.45 -5.79
CA ASP A 47 4.22 -1.08 -4.89
C ASP A 47 5.38 -1.76 -5.64
N ALA A 48 5.56 -1.47 -6.95
CA ALA A 48 6.57 -2.10 -7.80
C ALA A 48 7.99 -2.04 -7.23
N ALA A 49 8.35 -0.99 -6.50
CA ALA A 49 9.67 -0.89 -5.86
C ALA A 49 9.89 -1.99 -4.80
N LEU A 50 8.85 -2.40 -4.07
CA LEU A 50 8.90 -3.53 -3.14
C LEU A 50 9.16 -4.84 -3.90
N PHE A 51 8.38 -5.09 -4.94
CA PHE A 51 8.45 -6.35 -5.71
C PHE A 51 9.77 -6.47 -6.48
N VAL A 52 10.25 -5.40 -7.07
CA VAL A 52 11.55 -5.34 -7.73
C VAL A 52 12.67 -5.62 -6.74
N ALA A 53 12.63 -5.02 -5.55
CA ALA A 53 13.62 -5.24 -4.51
C ALA A 53 13.65 -6.70 -4.04
N ASP A 54 12.49 -7.29 -3.82
CA ASP A 54 12.35 -8.69 -3.39
C ASP A 54 12.82 -9.66 -4.48
N ALA A 55 12.32 -9.51 -5.72
CA ALA A 55 12.69 -10.35 -6.85
C ALA A 55 14.19 -10.29 -7.18
N GLN A 56 14.83 -9.15 -6.96
CA GLN A 56 16.30 -8.98 -7.12
C GLN A 56 17.09 -9.46 -5.90
N GLY A 57 16.43 -9.87 -4.81
CA GLY A 57 17.08 -10.36 -3.60
C GLY A 57 17.77 -9.27 -2.77
N GLN A 58 17.43 -7.99 -2.96
CA GLN A 58 18.10 -6.86 -2.30
C GLN A 58 17.98 -6.91 -0.76
N TYR A 59 16.85 -7.38 -0.23
CA TYR A 59 16.68 -7.61 1.21
C TYR A 59 17.63 -8.68 1.73
N LYS A 60 17.69 -9.81 1.03
CA LYS A 60 18.57 -10.92 1.38
C LYS A 60 20.05 -10.52 1.35
N ASP A 61 20.44 -9.69 0.40
CA ASP A 61 21.82 -9.19 0.27
C ASP A 61 22.24 -8.31 1.45
N LYS A 62 21.26 -7.66 2.10
CA LYS A 62 21.41 -6.92 3.36
C LYS A 62 21.24 -7.79 4.61
N GLY A 63 20.99 -9.09 4.46
CA GLY A 63 20.76 -10.01 5.57
C GLY A 63 19.38 -9.85 6.23
N ILE A 64 18.44 -9.17 5.56
CA ILE A 64 17.06 -8.97 6.03
C ILE A 64 16.22 -10.13 5.50
N GLN A 65 15.58 -10.86 6.41
CA GLN A 65 14.52 -11.81 6.05
C GLN A 65 13.20 -11.05 5.97
N THR A 66 12.44 -11.25 4.91
CA THR A 66 11.15 -10.58 4.68
C THR A 66 10.01 -11.59 4.57
N GLU A 67 8.85 -11.19 5.06
CA GLU A 67 7.56 -11.81 4.79
C GLU A 67 6.65 -10.74 4.16
N LEU A 68 6.28 -10.93 2.90
CA LEU A 68 5.37 -10.02 2.20
C LEU A 68 3.92 -10.43 2.51
N VAL A 69 3.13 -9.50 3.06
CA VAL A 69 1.76 -9.74 3.51
C VAL A 69 0.80 -8.88 2.69
N GLN A 70 -0.04 -9.53 1.89
CA GLN A 70 -1.00 -8.85 1.02
C GLN A 70 -2.26 -8.45 1.78
N PHE A 71 -2.74 -7.23 1.53
CA PHE A 71 -4.00 -6.70 2.04
C PHE A 71 -4.96 -6.32 0.92
N ASN A 72 -6.26 -6.31 1.21
CA ASN A 72 -7.28 -5.92 0.22
C ASN A 72 -7.45 -4.40 0.08
N ASN A 73 -7.09 -3.64 1.11
CA ASN A 73 -7.19 -2.18 1.16
C ASN A 73 -6.24 -1.60 2.22
N GLY A 74 -5.98 -0.29 2.13
CA GLY A 74 -5.06 0.39 3.04
C GLY A 74 -5.55 0.46 4.49
N GLY A 75 -6.86 0.46 4.74
CA GLY A 75 -7.41 0.45 6.10
C GLY A 75 -7.10 -0.84 6.86
N ASP A 76 -7.22 -1.99 6.19
CA ASP A 76 -6.87 -3.30 6.76
C ASP A 76 -5.36 -3.36 7.04
N LEU A 77 -4.52 -2.87 6.12
CA LEU A 77 -3.07 -2.80 6.32
C LEU A 77 -2.71 -1.93 7.53
N MET A 78 -3.28 -0.72 7.63
CA MET A 78 -3.03 0.16 8.78
C MET A 78 -3.53 -0.43 10.10
N THR A 79 -4.59 -1.24 10.08
CA THR A 79 -5.06 -1.99 11.26
C THR A 79 -4.04 -3.05 11.68
N ALA A 80 -3.46 -3.77 10.73
CA ALA A 80 -2.40 -4.75 10.99
C ALA A 80 -1.13 -4.08 11.53
N MET A 81 -0.77 -2.89 11.03
CA MET A 81 0.34 -2.10 11.59
C MET A 81 0.03 -1.63 13.02
N ALA A 82 -1.20 -1.17 13.29
CA ALA A 82 -1.61 -0.75 14.62
C ALA A 82 -1.59 -1.89 15.65
N SER A 83 -1.83 -3.13 15.22
CA SER A 83 -1.76 -4.33 16.08
C SER A 83 -0.34 -4.90 16.23
N GLY A 84 0.64 -4.40 15.47
CA GLY A 84 2.01 -4.92 15.43
C GLY A 84 2.16 -6.22 14.63
N GLU A 85 1.19 -6.55 13.78
CA GLU A 85 1.27 -7.70 12.86
C GLU A 85 2.14 -7.41 11.64
N VAL A 86 2.34 -6.14 11.29
CA VAL A 86 3.13 -5.65 10.16
C VAL A 86 4.08 -4.56 10.66
N ASP A 87 5.33 -4.63 10.26
CA ASP A 87 6.40 -3.72 10.66
C ASP A 87 6.53 -2.52 9.72
N VAL A 88 6.44 -2.79 8.41
CA VAL A 88 6.59 -1.82 7.32
C VAL A 88 5.42 -1.98 6.35
N GLY A 89 4.89 -0.89 5.82
CA GLY A 89 3.77 -0.93 4.87
C GLY A 89 4.05 -0.10 3.63
N TYR A 90 3.66 -0.64 2.47
CA TYR A 90 3.49 0.11 1.23
C TYR A 90 2.00 0.37 1.07
N VAL A 91 1.59 1.62 1.18
CA VAL A 91 0.17 1.94 1.35
C VAL A 91 -0.15 3.35 0.90
N GLY A 92 -1.39 3.57 0.49
CA GLY A 92 -1.89 4.90 0.13
C GLY A 92 -1.81 5.89 1.29
N ILE A 93 -1.55 7.17 0.99
CA ILE A 93 -1.34 8.19 2.01
C ILE A 93 -2.60 8.48 2.84
N SER A 94 -3.81 8.49 2.26
CA SER A 94 -5.06 8.78 2.99
C SER A 94 -5.30 7.86 4.18
N PRO A 95 -5.22 6.51 4.06
CA PRO A 95 -5.35 5.64 5.23
C PRO A 95 -4.23 5.84 6.25
N VAL A 96 -3.02 6.26 5.84
CA VAL A 96 -1.92 6.58 6.76
C VAL A 96 -2.26 7.83 7.57
N LEU A 97 -2.64 8.93 6.91
CA LEU A 97 -3.02 10.17 7.57
C LEU A 97 -4.16 9.96 8.57
N SER A 98 -5.22 9.28 8.15
CA SER A 98 -6.35 8.95 9.03
C SER A 98 -5.93 8.07 10.23
N SER A 99 -4.96 7.18 10.06
CA SER A 99 -4.47 6.33 11.14
C SER A 99 -3.60 7.11 12.12
N ILE A 100 -2.70 7.96 11.63
CA ILE A 100 -1.85 8.83 12.49
C ILE A 100 -2.74 9.80 13.28
N GLU A 101 -3.75 10.41 12.66
CA GLU A 101 -4.73 11.27 13.36
C GLU A 101 -5.41 10.53 14.52
N LYS A 102 -5.69 9.25 14.36
CA LYS A 102 -6.28 8.37 15.39
C LYS A 102 -5.27 7.84 16.41
N GLY A 103 -4.01 8.24 16.30
CA GLY A 103 -2.95 7.88 17.24
C GLY A 103 -2.26 6.53 16.97
N VAL A 104 -2.37 5.99 15.75
CA VAL A 104 -1.59 4.81 15.37
C VAL A 104 -0.11 5.20 15.30
N PRO A 105 0.80 4.49 16.04
CA PRO A 105 2.19 4.87 16.17
C PRO A 105 3.01 4.39 14.94
N VAL A 106 2.92 5.14 13.86
CA VAL A 106 3.65 4.89 12.61
C VAL A 106 4.21 6.19 12.05
N LYS A 107 5.24 6.09 11.23
CA LYS A 107 5.84 7.21 10.51
C LYS A 107 5.96 6.89 9.02
N ILE A 108 5.77 7.90 8.19
CA ILE A 108 6.14 7.85 6.78
C ILE A 108 7.66 7.95 6.71
N ILE A 109 8.31 6.95 6.13
CA ILE A 109 9.77 6.89 5.99
C ILE A 109 10.23 7.20 4.56
N SER A 110 9.36 7.05 3.56
CA SER A 110 9.61 7.44 2.16
C SER A 110 8.30 7.66 1.40
N ALA A 111 8.36 8.48 0.37
CA ALA A 111 7.39 8.42 -0.73
C ALA A 111 7.64 7.14 -1.55
N ALA A 112 6.63 6.63 -2.26
CA ALA A 112 6.75 5.53 -3.20
C ALA A 112 6.41 5.94 -4.63
N GLN A 113 5.32 6.69 -4.80
CA GLN A 113 4.90 7.24 -6.09
C GLN A 113 3.90 8.39 -5.90
N THR A 114 3.63 9.14 -6.97
CA THR A 114 2.59 10.17 -7.05
C THR A 114 1.62 9.82 -8.18
N GLU A 115 0.38 10.33 -8.10
CA GLU A 115 -0.61 10.16 -9.17
C GLU A 115 -1.03 8.68 -9.39
N GLY A 116 -1.25 8.26 -10.64
CA GLY A 116 -1.56 6.87 -10.96
C GLY A 116 -3.00 6.45 -10.65
N SER A 117 -3.95 7.37 -10.65
CA SER A 117 -5.39 7.09 -10.55
C SER A 117 -6.11 7.67 -11.77
N GLY A 118 -7.32 7.21 -12.04
CA GLY A 118 -8.13 7.74 -13.13
C GLY A 118 -9.61 7.44 -12.96
N ILE A 119 -10.46 8.28 -13.56
CA ILE A 119 -11.88 8.01 -13.69
C ILE A 119 -12.11 7.28 -15.00
N LEU A 120 -12.68 6.11 -14.91
CA LEU A 120 -13.14 5.29 -16.02
C LEU A 120 -14.64 5.44 -16.22
N VAL A 121 -15.08 5.46 -17.46
CA VAL A 121 -16.50 5.51 -17.83
C VAL A 121 -16.82 4.47 -18.87
N THR A 122 -18.03 3.93 -18.88
CA THR A 122 -18.49 3.07 -19.96
C THR A 122 -18.95 3.90 -21.15
N ASN A 123 -18.72 3.43 -22.39
CA ASN A 123 -19.06 4.15 -23.62
C ASN A 123 -20.54 4.50 -23.72
N ASP A 124 -21.41 3.66 -23.12
CA ASP A 124 -22.86 3.86 -23.11
C ASP A 124 -23.34 4.73 -21.92
N SER A 125 -22.44 5.21 -21.05
CA SER A 125 -22.77 5.98 -19.86
C SER A 125 -23.41 7.34 -20.16
N GLY A 126 -23.07 7.92 -21.32
CA GLY A 126 -23.40 9.30 -21.69
C GLY A 126 -22.64 10.35 -20.89
N ILE A 127 -21.52 9.95 -20.21
CA ILE A 127 -20.66 10.85 -19.46
C ILE A 127 -19.60 11.41 -20.41
N SER A 128 -19.57 12.73 -20.57
CA SER A 128 -18.61 13.45 -21.40
C SER A 128 -18.03 14.68 -20.69
N GLN A 129 -18.60 15.07 -19.56
CA GLN A 129 -18.18 16.16 -18.72
C GLN A 129 -18.55 15.87 -17.26
N ALA A 130 -17.95 16.58 -16.31
CA ALA A 130 -18.15 16.33 -14.87
C ALA A 130 -19.64 16.39 -14.43
N SER A 131 -20.42 17.33 -15.00
CA SER A 131 -21.84 17.46 -14.67
C SER A 131 -22.69 16.24 -15.03
N ASP A 132 -22.22 15.40 -15.96
CA ASP A 132 -22.92 14.17 -16.37
C ASP A 132 -22.82 13.05 -15.33
N LEU A 133 -21.91 13.19 -14.35
CA LEU A 133 -21.82 12.31 -13.18
C LEU A 133 -23.01 12.43 -12.23
N ALA A 134 -23.74 13.57 -12.28
CA ALA A 134 -24.89 13.78 -11.40
C ALA A 134 -25.95 12.68 -11.57
N GLY A 135 -26.38 12.10 -10.45
CA GLY A 135 -27.31 10.98 -10.39
C GLY A 135 -26.74 9.63 -10.83
N LYS A 136 -25.49 9.57 -11.25
CA LYS A 136 -24.85 8.30 -11.66
C LYS A 136 -24.27 7.55 -10.45
N THR A 137 -24.13 6.25 -10.61
CA THR A 137 -23.33 5.44 -9.68
C THR A 137 -21.86 5.54 -10.08
N VAL A 138 -21.00 5.95 -9.14
CA VAL A 138 -19.55 6.01 -9.33
C VAL A 138 -18.90 5.09 -8.30
N ALA A 139 -18.22 4.05 -8.74
CA ALA A 139 -17.53 3.15 -7.83
C ALA A 139 -16.18 3.74 -7.38
N THR A 140 -15.82 3.46 -6.12
CA THR A 140 -14.52 3.80 -5.53
C THR A 140 -14.00 2.61 -4.72
N PRO A 141 -12.69 2.56 -4.37
CA PRO A 141 -12.17 1.57 -3.41
C PRO A 141 -12.69 1.75 -1.98
N GLY A 142 -13.48 2.81 -1.72
CA GLY A 142 -14.08 3.14 -0.43
C GLY A 142 -13.60 4.49 0.14
N GLU A 143 -14.29 4.95 1.17
CA GLU A 143 -14.12 6.29 1.78
C GLU A 143 -12.69 6.57 2.32
N ALA A 144 -11.97 5.53 2.74
CA ALA A 144 -10.59 5.67 3.23
C ALA A 144 -9.54 5.67 2.11
N SER A 145 -9.95 5.77 0.83
CA SER A 145 -9.03 5.73 -0.31
C SER A 145 -8.69 7.12 -0.84
N ILE A 146 -7.52 7.23 -1.45
CA ILE A 146 -7.10 8.43 -2.20
C ILE A 146 -8.11 8.74 -3.31
N GLN A 147 -8.68 7.72 -3.95
CA GLN A 147 -9.65 7.84 -5.04
C GLN A 147 -10.94 8.53 -4.58
N HIS A 148 -11.41 8.25 -3.35
CA HIS A 148 -12.53 8.98 -2.76
C HIS A 148 -12.20 10.48 -2.58
N VAL A 149 -11.00 10.81 -2.09
CA VAL A 149 -10.53 12.20 -1.95
C VAL A 149 -10.50 12.90 -3.31
N LEU A 150 -9.89 12.26 -4.32
CA LEU A 150 -9.78 12.81 -5.67
C LEU A 150 -11.15 13.00 -6.33
N LEU A 151 -12.05 12.03 -6.20
CA LEU A 151 -13.43 12.14 -6.71
C LEU A 151 -14.16 13.30 -6.05
N SER A 152 -14.14 13.38 -4.72
CA SER A 152 -14.78 14.45 -3.96
C SER A 152 -14.23 15.82 -4.36
N TYR A 153 -12.92 15.94 -4.54
CA TYR A 153 -12.28 17.16 -5.00
C TYR A 153 -12.68 17.51 -6.44
N TYR A 154 -12.67 16.54 -7.35
CA TYR A 154 -13.10 16.73 -8.74
C TYR A 154 -14.54 17.20 -8.84
N LEU A 155 -15.45 16.58 -8.09
CA LEU A 155 -16.86 17.00 -8.00
C LEU A 155 -16.96 18.46 -7.52
N LYS A 156 -16.28 18.79 -6.40
CA LYS A 156 -16.29 20.14 -5.83
C LYS A 156 -15.77 21.21 -6.81
N GLN A 157 -14.70 20.91 -7.54
CA GLN A 157 -14.17 21.84 -8.56
C GLN A 157 -15.16 22.10 -9.71
N ASN A 158 -16.04 21.14 -9.98
CA ASN A 158 -17.04 21.22 -11.04
C ASN A 158 -18.44 21.62 -10.53
N GLY A 159 -18.55 22.12 -9.29
CA GLY A 159 -19.80 22.60 -8.71
C GLY A 159 -20.78 21.48 -8.28
N LEU A 160 -20.27 20.28 -8.10
CA LEU A 160 -20.99 19.12 -7.59
C LEU A 160 -20.49 18.77 -6.17
N SER A 161 -21.23 17.89 -5.51
CA SER A 161 -20.89 17.31 -4.21
C SER A 161 -21.04 15.79 -4.23
N GLY A 162 -20.61 15.11 -3.18
CA GLY A 162 -20.85 13.68 -3.01
C GLY A 162 -22.35 13.31 -3.01
N ASP A 163 -23.21 14.23 -2.56
CA ASP A 163 -24.67 14.02 -2.54
C ASP A 163 -25.29 14.02 -3.95
N ASP A 164 -24.58 14.56 -4.95
CA ASP A 164 -25.05 14.60 -6.33
C ASP A 164 -24.80 13.29 -7.10
N ILE A 165 -24.06 12.35 -6.52
CA ILE A 165 -23.76 11.04 -7.10
C ILE A 165 -24.19 9.90 -6.17
N ASN A 166 -24.20 8.67 -6.68
CA ASN A 166 -24.37 7.46 -5.86
C ASN A 166 -22.98 6.79 -5.73
N GLU A 167 -22.18 7.20 -4.74
CA GLU A 167 -20.89 6.54 -4.53
C GLU A 167 -21.09 5.09 -4.06
N SER A 168 -20.34 4.16 -4.64
CA SER A 168 -20.38 2.73 -4.33
C SER A 168 -19.00 2.18 -4.02
N ALA A 169 -18.76 1.82 -2.76
CA ALA A 169 -17.52 1.19 -2.36
C ALA A 169 -17.44 -0.25 -2.92
N MET A 170 -16.38 -0.55 -3.67
CA MET A 170 -16.14 -1.84 -4.29
C MET A 170 -14.66 -2.25 -4.17
N LYS A 171 -14.39 -3.56 -4.08
CA LYS A 171 -13.01 -4.05 -4.21
C LYS A 171 -12.49 -3.75 -5.61
N THR A 172 -11.26 -3.26 -5.72
CA THR A 172 -10.71 -2.75 -6.97
C THR A 172 -10.77 -3.74 -8.14
N PRO A 173 -10.45 -5.04 -8.01
CA PRO A 173 -10.61 -5.97 -9.13
C PRO A 173 -12.06 -6.07 -9.62
N SER A 174 -13.05 -5.96 -8.72
CA SER A 174 -14.48 -6.03 -9.08
C SER A 174 -15.01 -4.77 -9.75
N ILE A 175 -14.29 -3.64 -9.65
CA ILE A 175 -14.66 -2.38 -10.32
C ILE A 175 -14.61 -2.57 -11.84
N ASN A 176 -13.51 -3.11 -12.36
CA ASN A 176 -13.36 -3.35 -13.80
C ASN A 176 -14.41 -4.34 -14.34
N ASP A 177 -14.71 -5.40 -13.60
CA ASP A 177 -15.77 -6.35 -13.96
C ASP A 177 -17.15 -5.67 -14.02
N ALA A 178 -17.44 -4.77 -13.08
CA ALA A 178 -18.69 -4.03 -13.05
C ALA A 178 -18.81 -3.02 -14.20
N LEU A 179 -17.74 -2.32 -14.56
CA LEU A 179 -17.68 -1.46 -15.74
C LEU A 179 -17.84 -2.29 -17.04
N LYS A 180 -17.07 -3.36 -17.18
CA LYS A 180 -17.08 -4.24 -18.37
C LYS A 180 -18.47 -4.81 -18.66
N THR A 181 -19.22 -5.11 -17.61
CA THR A 181 -20.59 -5.64 -17.72
C THR A 181 -21.67 -4.57 -17.75
N ASN A 182 -21.30 -3.27 -17.79
CA ASN A 182 -22.20 -2.11 -17.71
C ASN A 182 -23.11 -2.11 -16.47
N ASN A 183 -22.67 -2.76 -15.38
CA ASN A 183 -23.41 -2.72 -14.10
C ASN A 183 -23.27 -1.36 -13.39
N ILE A 184 -22.17 -0.64 -13.67
CA ILE A 184 -21.93 0.74 -13.23
C ILE A 184 -21.45 1.56 -14.44
N PRO A 185 -21.84 2.85 -14.54
CA PRO A 185 -21.44 3.70 -15.65
C PRO A 185 -20.07 4.36 -15.48
N ALA A 186 -19.57 4.48 -14.24
CA ALA A 186 -18.32 5.16 -13.93
C ALA A 186 -17.67 4.61 -12.67
N ALA A 187 -16.36 4.76 -12.59
CA ALA A 187 -15.59 4.46 -11.39
C ALA A 187 -14.32 5.31 -11.36
N ILE A 188 -13.80 5.58 -10.17
CA ILE A 188 -12.42 6.02 -9.99
C ILE A 188 -11.62 4.88 -9.38
N THR A 189 -10.48 4.56 -9.98
CA THR A 189 -9.59 3.49 -9.54
C THR A 189 -8.12 3.91 -9.69
N PHE A 190 -7.20 2.99 -9.48
CA PHE A 190 -5.76 3.22 -9.55
C PHE A 190 -5.09 2.18 -10.45
N GLN A 191 -3.83 2.42 -10.81
CA GLN A 191 -3.05 1.51 -11.65
C GLN A 191 -2.72 0.18 -10.92
N PRO A 192 -2.68 -0.95 -11.63
CA PRO A 192 -2.86 -1.11 -13.09
C PRO A 192 -4.33 -1.19 -13.55
N PHE A 193 -5.30 -1.03 -12.65
CA PHE A 193 -6.73 -1.21 -12.98
C PHE A 193 -7.27 -0.12 -13.91
N VAL A 194 -6.69 1.08 -13.92
CA VAL A 194 -7.03 2.13 -14.90
C VAL A 194 -6.64 1.66 -16.29
N SER A 195 -5.37 1.29 -16.50
CA SER A 195 -4.89 0.80 -17.80
C SER A 195 -5.59 -0.48 -18.24
N THR A 196 -5.83 -1.41 -17.33
CA THR A 196 -6.56 -2.66 -17.61
C THR A 196 -8.00 -2.36 -18.02
N GLY A 197 -8.68 -1.44 -17.33
CA GLY A 197 -10.04 -1.03 -17.68
C GLY A 197 -10.09 -0.32 -19.03
N ALA A 198 -9.22 0.66 -19.24
CA ALA A 198 -9.16 1.40 -20.51
C ALA A 198 -8.75 0.55 -21.72
N ASN A 199 -8.20 -0.63 -21.49
CA ASN A 199 -7.91 -1.60 -22.59
C ASN A 199 -9.12 -2.46 -22.99
N GLU A 200 -10.26 -2.34 -22.29
CA GLU A 200 -11.52 -3.00 -22.68
C GLU A 200 -12.28 -2.15 -23.71
N ASP A 201 -12.86 -2.80 -24.73
CA ASP A 201 -13.53 -2.14 -25.88
C ASP A 201 -14.66 -1.17 -25.48
N ASN A 202 -15.27 -1.35 -24.30
CA ASN A 202 -16.44 -0.57 -23.87
C ASN A 202 -16.16 0.38 -22.71
N ILE A 203 -14.89 0.61 -22.35
CA ILE A 203 -14.48 1.48 -21.24
C ILE A 203 -13.47 2.50 -21.76
N ASP A 204 -13.69 3.77 -21.46
CA ASP A 204 -12.74 4.85 -21.71
C ASP A 204 -12.20 5.42 -20.39
N GLU A 205 -10.96 5.83 -20.39
CA GLU A 205 -10.43 6.72 -19.35
C GLU A 205 -10.97 8.13 -19.61
N PHE A 206 -11.79 8.61 -18.68
CA PHE A 206 -12.44 9.91 -18.77
C PHE A 206 -11.52 11.05 -18.34
N ILE A 207 -10.73 10.84 -17.30
CA ILE A 207 -9.77 11.82 -16.79
C ILE A 207 -8.70 11.13 -15.94
N ASP A 208 -7.43 11.47 -16.18
CA ASP A 208 -6.30 11.07 -15.34
C ASP A 208 -6.22 11.91 -14.06
N SER A 209 -5.74 11.33 -12.98
CA SER A 209 -5.64 12.01 -11.68
C SER A 209 -4.64 13.17 -11.66
N SER A 210 -3.65 13.20 -12.54
CA SER A 210 -2.75 14.33 -12.71
C SER A 210 -3.46 15.60 -13.23
N GLU A 211 -4.57 15.41 -13.97
CA GLU A 211 -5.43 16.51 -14.40
C GLU A 211 -6.39 16.98 -13.28
N ILE A 212 -6.74 16.09 -12.34
CA ILE A 212 -7.56 16.44 -11.18
C ILE A 212 -6.73 17.21 -10.15
N LEU A 213 -5.59 16.65 -9.74
CA LEU A 213 -4.69 17.23 -8.75
C LEU A 213 -3.23 16.87 -9.10
N PRO A 214 -2.53 17.72 -9.85
CA PRO A 214 -1.16 17.44 -10.28
C PRO A 214 -0.19 17.20 -9.11
N ASN A 215 0.66 16.20 -9.24
CA ASN A 215 1.67 15.79 -8.27
C ASN A 215 1.09 15.41 -6.89
N HIS A 216 -0.16 14.99 -6.81
CA HIS A 216 -0.72 14.56 -5.54
C HIS A 216 0.05 13.35 -5.00
N PRO A 217 0.31 13.30 -3.68
CA PRO A 217 0.91 12.11 -3.09
C PRO A 217 -0.05 10.93 -3.24
N CYS A 218 0.48 9.75 -3.52
CA CYS A 218 -0.35 8.56 -3.58
C CYS A 218 0.14 7.50 -2.59
N CYS A 219 1.10 6.64 -2.93
CA CYS A 219 1.59 5.66 -1.99
C CYS A 219 2.87 6.11 -1.28
N VAL A 220 3.02 5.63 -0.05
CA VAL A 220 4.15 5.88 0.83
C VAL A 220 4.66 4.57 1.41
N VAL A 221 5.91 4.60 1.85
CA VAL A 221 6.47 3.56 2.72
C VAL A 221 6.35 4.06 4.15
N VAL A 222 5.70 3.27 4.99
CA VAL A 222 5.52 3.56 6.42
C VAL A 222 6.18 2.49 7.27
N ALA A 223 6.63 2.86 8.46
CA ALA A 223 7.12 1.91 9.44
C ALA A 223 6.52 2.21 10.81
N SER A 224 6.35 1.17 11.64
CA SER A 224 5.89 1.36 13.02
C SER A 224 6.98 2.01 13.88
N ASP A 225 6.58 2.84 14.84
CA ASP A 225 7.51 3.50 15.76
C ASP A 225 8.35 2.48 16.54
N ASP A 226 7.76 1.35 16.90
CA ASP A 226 8.46 0.26 17.60
C ASP A 226 9.51 -0.39 16.70
N PHE A 227 9.20 -0.61 15.41
CA PHE A 227 10.17 -1.14 14.46
C PHE A 227 11.31 -0.15 14.24
N ILE A 228 11.02 1.11 13.98
CA ILE A 228 12.02 2.17 13.81
C ILE A 228 12.97 2.23 15.03
N LYS A 229 12.39 2.25 16.21
CA LYS A 229 13.15 2.37 17.47
C LYS A 229 14.05 1.16 17.75
N ASN A 230 13.57 -0.05 17.48
CA ASN A 230 14.27 -1.27 17.84
C ASN A 230 15.18 -1.77 16.70
N HIS A 231 14.95 -1.33 15.45
CA HIS A 231 15.60 -1.78 14.22
C HIS A 231 16.01 -0.61 13.30
N GLU A 232 16.54 0.49 13.88
CA GLU A 232 16.88 1.71 13.13
C GLU A 232 17.81 1.43 11.92
N ASN A 233 18.82 0.59 12.08
CA ASN A 233 19.72 0.25 10.97
C ASN A 233 18.98 -0.53 9.86
N THR A 234 18.11 -1.45 10.23
CA THR A 234 17.28 -2.19 9.26
C THR A 234 16.33 -1.25 8.55
N THR A 235 15.75 -0.27 9.24
CA THR A 235 14.90 0.78 8.63
C THR A 235 15.68 1.59 7.59
N LYS A 236 16.93 1.98 7.90
CA LYS A 236 17.82 2.66 6.93
C LYS A 236 18.16 1.78 5.72
N ASP A 237 18.45 0.50 5.96
CA ASP A 237 18.69 -0.45 4.86
C ASP A 237 17.44 -0.61 3.96
N ILE A 238 16.22 -0.66 4.53
CA ILE A 238 14.96 -0.70 3.78
C ILE A 238 14.80 0.56 2.93
N LEU A 239 15.13 1.74 3.45
CA LEU A 239 15.11 2.99 2.67
C LEU A 239 16.10 2.96 1.49
N ASP A 240 17.31 2.48 1.71
CA ASP A 240 18.30 2.33 0.65
C ASP A 240 17.85 1.35 -0.41
N ILE A 241 17.26 0.22 -0.01
CA ILE A 241 16.69 -0.79 -0.90
C ILE A 241 15.57 -0.17 -1.74
N HIS A 242 14.60 0.49 -1.09
CA HIS A 242 13.50 1.17 -1.78
C HIS A 242 14.00 2.19 -2.81
N LYS A 243 14.97 3.03 -2.43
CA LYS A 243 15.59 4.00 -3.31
C LYS A 243 16.28 3.36 -4.52
N ASN A 244 17.01 2.25 -4.30
CA ASN A 244 17.68 1.53 -5.38
C ASN A 244 16.68 0.89 -6.35
N ALA A 245 15.63 0.26 -5.83
CA ALA A 245 14.56 -0.33 -6.63
C ALA A 245 13.79 0.74 -7.43
N THR A 246 13.43 1.86 -6.80
CA THR A 246 12.81 3.01 -7.48
C THR A 246 13.70 3.55 -8.60
N LYS A 247 15.00 3.69 -8.33
CA LYS A 247 15.95 4.12 -9.35
C LYS A 247 16.01 3.13 -10.52
N PHE A 248 16.04 1.82 -10.23
CA PHE A 248 16.03 0.78 -11.27
C PHE A 248 14.79 0.89 -12.16
N ILE A 249 13.60 1.04 -11.57
CA ILE A 249 12.34 1.21 -12.31
C ILE A 249 12.44 2.43 -13.24
N ASN A 250 12.80 3.58 -12.70
CA ASN A 250 12.90 4.83 -13.47
C ASN A 250 13.96 4.75 -14.58
N ASP A 251 15.09 4.09 -14.34
CA ASP A 251 16.12 3.88 -15.36
C ASP A 251 15.61 2.99 -16.50
N LYS A 252 14.83 1.95 -16.19
CA LYS A 252 14.23 1.04 -17.18
C LYS A 252 13.15 1.72 -18.01
N ILE A 253 12.25 2.47 -17.37
CA ILE A 253 11.22 3.27 -18.06
C ILE A 253 11.89 4.27 -19.02
N LYS A 254 12.88 5.01 -18.53
CA LYS A 254 13.62 5.99 -19.35
C LYS A 254 14.36 5.37 -20.54
N ALA A 255 14.79 4.13 -20.40
CA ALA A 255 15.47 3.38 -21.48
C ALA A 255 14.50 2.72 -22.46
N ASN A 256 13.17 2.83 -22.28
CA ASN A 256 12.12 2.06 -22.97
C ASN A 256 12.31 0.53 -22.78
N GLU A 257 12.75 0.12 -21.59
CA GLU A 257 12.96 -1.27 -21.19
C GLU A 257 11.99 -1.68 -20.07
N THR A 258 10.80 -1.09 -19.99
CA THR A 258 9.80 -1.30 -18.92
C THR A 258 9.42 -2.77 -18.77
N ALA A 259 9.44 -3.54 -19.86
CA ALA A 259 9.22 -4.98 -19.83
C ALA A 259 10.20 -5.74 -18.91
N GLU A 260 11.38 -5.18 -18.58
CA GLU A 260 12.31 -5.77 -17.62
C GLU A 260 11.82 -5.58 -16.17
N VAL A 261 11.07 -4.51 -15.90
CA VAL A 261 10.39 -4.29 -14.60
C VAL A 261 9.22 -5.25 -14.46
N VAL A 262 8.36 -5.35 -15.50
CA VAL A 262 7.19 -6.24 -15.50
C VAL A 262 7.54 -7.68 -15.15
N LYS A 263 8.69 -8.20 -15.61
CA LYS A 263 9.16 -9.56 -15.30
C LYS A 263 9.48 -9.80 -13.82
N LEU A 264 9.63 -8.73 -13.04
CA LEU A 264 9.96 -8.78 -11.60
C LEU A 264 8.73 -8.62 -10.72
N LEU A 265 7.58 -8.29 -11.31
CA LEU A 265 6.33 -8.16 -10.57
C LEU A 265 5.67 -9.53 -10.34
N PRO A 266 4.91 -9.70 -9.26
CA PRO A 266 4.12 -10.90 -9.02
C PRO A 266 3.10 -11.18 -10.14
N GLU A 267 2.89 -12.46 -10.47
CA GLU A 267 1.97 -12.87 -11.55
C GLU A 267 0.50 -12.48 -11.29
N ASP A 268 0.10 -12.33 -10.05
CA ASP A 268 -1.26 -11.93 -9.67
C ASP A 268 -1.52 -10.42 -9.85
N ILE A 269 -0.48 -9.62 -10.06
CA ILE A 269 -0.58 -8.19 -10.41
C ILE A 269 -0.61 -8.01 -11.93
N VAL A 270 0.18 -8.80 -12.66
CA VAL A 270 0.35 -8.68 -14.10
C VAL A 270 -0.71 -9.50 -14.84
N SER A 271 -1.82 -8.87 -15.24
CA SER A 271 -2.85 -9.52 -16.06
C SER A 271 -2.46 -9.62 -17.55
N ASP A 272 -1.82 -8.59 -18.08
CA ASP A 272 -1.24 -8.50 -19.41
C ASP A 272 0.06 -7.69 -19.36
N ALA A 273 1.15 -8.25 -19.85
CA ALA A 273 2.47 -7.62 -19.72
C ALA A 273 2.62 -6.30 -20.49
N ASN A 274 1.88 -6.10 -21.58
CA ASN A 274 1.94 -4.85 -22.34
C ASN A 274 1.11 -3.76 -21.64
N VAL A 275 -0.06 -4.12 -21.12
CA VAL A 275 -0.91 -3.21 -20.32
C VAL A 275 -0.18 -2.80 -19.06
N GLU A 276 0.48 -3.75 -18.39
CA GLU A 276 1.29 -3.48 -17.20
C GLU A 276 2.46 -2.53 -17.49
N ALA A 277 3.16 -2.72 -18.62
CA ALA A 277 4.22 -1.80 -19.03
C ALA A 277 3.70 -0.38 -19.26
N GLN A 278 2.54 -0.23 -19.90
CA GLN A 278 1.87 1.07 -20.08
C GLN A 278 1.48 1.68 -18.74
N SER A 279 0.97 0.87 -17.83
CA SER A 279 0.62 1.30 -16.47
C SER A 279 1.82 1.87 -15.73
N LEU A 280 2.94 1.14 -15.68
CA LEU A 280 4.18 1.59 -15.03
C LEU A 280 4.76 2.88 -15.63
N GLU A 281 4.47 3.18 -16.89
CA GLU A 281 4.91 4.39 -17.60
C GLU A 281 3.97 5.59 -17.37
N SER A 282 2.77 5.37 -16.81
CA SER A 282 1.74 6.40 -16.70
C SER A 282 1.85 7.30 -15.46
N PHE A 283 2.69 6.94 -14.47
CA PHE A 283 2.84 7.70 -13.24
C PHE A 283 4.29 7.71 -12.73
N PRO A 284 4.69 8.75 -11.94
CA PRO A 284 6.06 8.87 -11.46
C PRO A 284 6.35 7.98 -10.25
N PHE A 285 7.37 7.14 -10.32
CA PHE A 285 7.98 6.48 -9.15
C PHE A 285 8.97 7.42 -8.49
N ILE A 286 8.84 7.62 -7.19
CA ILE A 286 9.67 8.53 -6.41
C ILE A 286 10.16 7.85 -5.12
N SER A 287 11.18 8.40 -4.50
CA SER A 287 11.70 7.93 -3.22
C SER A 287 12.20 9.10 -2.39
N GLY A 288 12.19 8.92 -1.07
CA GLY A 288 12.60 9.95 -0.12
C GLY A 288 11.48 10.95 0.20
N LEU A 289 11.82 11.95 1.01
CA LEU A 289 10.90 12.92 1.59
C LEU A 289 11.44 14.35 1.33
N ASP A 290 11.54 14.73 0.06
CA ASP A 290 12.02 16.06 -0.26
C ASP A 290 11.00 17.15 0.11
N LYS A 291 11.46 18.40 0.07
CA LYS A 291 10.64 19.56 0.46
C LYS A 291 9.39 19.71 -0.40
N ASN A 292 9.48 19.39 -1.70
CA ASN A 292 8.35 19.55 -2.61
C ASN A 292 7.30 18.48 -2.35
N TYR A 293 7.73 17.22 -2.14
CA TYR A 293 6.82 16.14 -1.76
C TYR A 293 6.09 16.46 -0.45
N LYS A 294 6.81 16.90 0.59
CA LYS A 294 6.19 17.30 1.87
C LYS A 294 5.18 18.43 1.71
N ALA A 295 5.47 19.42 0.86
CA ALA A 295 4.51 20.49 0.58
C ALA A 295 3.26 19.99 -0.17
N ASN A 296 3.41 19.00 -1.05
CA ASN A 296 2.26 18.35 -1.70
C ASN A 296 1.43 17.56 -0.69
N VAL A 297 2.06 16.87 0.27
CA VAL A 297 1.36 16.19 1.38
C VAL A 297 0.61 17.20 2.25
N ASP A 298 1.23 18.33 2.61
CA ASP A 298 0.56 19.38 3.39
C ASP A 298 -0.67 19.93 2.65
N THR A 299 -0.57 20.12 1.32
CA THR A 299 -1.70 20.53 0.48
C THR A 299 -2.80 19.46 0.46
N PHE A 300 -2.42 18.20 0.33
CA PHE A 300 -3.34 17.08 0.28
C PHE A 300 -4.07 16.87 1.62
N GLN A 301 -3.37 17.00 2.74
CA GLN A 301 -4.01 17.01 4.08
C GLN A 301 -5.03 18.16 4.22
N GLY A 302 -4.66 19.38 3.75
CA GLY A 302 -5.59 20.52 3.75
C GLY A 302 -6.85 20.21 2.98
N LEU A 303 -6.73 19.51 1.85
CA LEU A 303 -7.88 19.06 1.06
C LEU A 303 -8.73 18.03 1.82
N GLU A 304 -8.11 17.04 2.48
CA GLU A 304 -8.83 16.05 3.28
C GLU A 304 -9.59 16.69 4.46
N VAL A 305 -9.01 17.74 5.08
CA VAL A 305 -9.68 18.54 6.12
C VAL A 305 -10.87 19.31 5.52
N ASP A 306 -10.69 19.96 4.36
CA ASP A 306 -11.76 20.69 3.68
C ASP A 306 -12.92 19.80 3.22
N LEU A 307 -12.67 18.53 3.00
CA LEU A 307 -13.65 17.50 2.65
C LEU A 307 -14.25 16.80 3.89
N GLY A 308 -13.75 17.10 5.09
CA GLY A 308 -14.19 16.49 6.33
C GLY A 308 -13.72 15.04 6.55
N ILE A 309 -12.69 14.61 5.81
CA ILE A 309 -12.07 13.28 5.92
C ILE A 309 -11.12 13.25 7.12
N LEU A 310 -10.33 14.32 7.29
CA LEU A 310 -9.52 14.57 8.49
C LEU A 310 -10.17 15.69 9.33
N ASN A 311 -9.96 15.65 10.64
CA ASN A 311 -10.40 16.72 11.54
C ASN A 311 -9.43 17.90 11.54
N SER A 312 -8.12 17.62 11.36
CA SER A 312 -7.06 18.62 11.33
C SER A 312 -5.83 18.11 10.57
N THR A 313 -5.00 19.02 10.11
CA THR A 313 -3.70 18.64 9.55
C THR A 313 -2.75 18.13 10.64
N ILE A 314 -1.90 17.20 10.28
CA ILE A 314 -0.91 16.57 11.15
C ILE A 314 0.44 17.27 10.93
N SER A 315 1.20 17.51 11.99
CA SER A 315 2.51 18.18 11.88
C SER A 315 3.52 17.28 11.15
N GLN A 316 4.50 17.89 10.49
CA GLN A 316 5.56 17.13 9.80
C GLN A 316 6.38 16.27 10.77
N ASP A 317 6.59 16.71 12.01
CA ASP A 317 7.29 15.94 13.04
C ASP A 317 6.51 14.69 13.47
N ASP A 318 5.17 14.75 13.39
CA ASP A 318 4.31 13.61 13.67
C ASP A 318 4.16 12.67 12.47
N LEU A 319 4.31 13.18 11.25
CA LEU A 319 4.18 12.40 10.02
C LEU A 319 5.43 11.61 9.66
N TYR A 320 6.61 12.24 9.76
CA TYR A 320 7.81 11.72 9.12
C TYR A 320 8.87 11.21 10.09
N TRP A 321 9.59 10.20 9.64
CA TRP A 321 10.88 9.82 10.18
C TRP A 321 11.96 9.99 9.11
N GLU A 322 13.04 10.68 9.44
CA GLU A 322 14.18 10.93 8.56
C GLU A 322 15.45 10.35 9.19
N ALA A 323 16.25 9.59 8.40
CA ALA A 323 17.43 8.85 8.86
C ALA A 323 18.65 9.76 9.09
#